data_81f6579dc2e91e6bb54deb3c93a21544
#
_entry.id   81f6579dc2e91e6bb54deb3c93a21544
#
_cell.length_a   1.000
_cell.length_b   1.000
_cell.length_c   1.000
_cell.angle_alpha   90.00
_cell.angle_beta   90.00
_cell.angle_gamma   90.00
#
_symmetry.space_group_name_H-M   'P 1'
#
loop_
_entity.id
_entity.type
_entity.pdbx_description
1 polymer ?
#
loop_
_entity_poly.entity_id
_entity_poly.type
_entity_poly.pdbx_seq_one_letter_code
_entity_poly.pdbx_strand_id
1 'polypeptide(L)'
;MIRVKMIYFAQAREAAGTKGEEFNLERQSSVKTALSKAFEAHPKLRPLEKSIKVALNEEITQEDALLKEGDRVALLPPVVGG
;
A
#
# COMPACT_ATOMS: atom_id res chain seq x y z
N MET A 1 1.87 -8.37 -17.13
CA MET A 1 1.92 -7.76 -15.79
C MET A 1 1.02 -6.55 -15.70
N ILE A 2 0.62 -6.21 -14.50
CA ILE A 2 -0.18 -5.01 -14.28
C ILE A 2 0.64 -3.99 -13.51
N ARG A 3 0.34 -2.71 -13.70
CA ARG A 3 0.94 -1.62 -12.93
C ARG A 3 -0.06 -1.17 -11.89
N VAL A 4 0.44 -1.04 -10.67
CA VAL A 4 -0.37 -0.62 -9.54
C VAL A 4 0.37 0.55 -8.88
N LYS A 5 -0.37 1.58 -8.51
CA LYS A 5 0.21 2.74 -7.84
C LYS A 5 0.03 2.60 -6.34
N MET A 6 1.14 2.66 -5.62
CA MET A 6 1.11 2.72 -4.16
C MET A 6 1.08 4.18 -3.74
N ILE A 7 0.26 4.49 -2.76
CA ILE A 7 0.16 5.85 -2.22
C ILE A 7 0.38 5.76 -0.73
N TYR A 8 1.29 6.60 -0.23
CA TYR A 8 1.66 6.59 1.17
C TYR A 8 1.19 7.87 1.83
N PHE A 9 0.53 7.75 2.98
CA PHE A 9 0.04 8.90 3.73
C PHE A 9 0.69 8.97 5.11
N ALA A 10 0.81 10.18 5.63
CA ALA A 10 1.25 10.45 6.99
C ALA A 10 2.53 9.68 7.36
N GLN A 11 2.50 8.90 8.42
CA GLN A 11 3.67 8.16 8.88
C GLN A 11 4.19 7.16 7.86
N ALA A 12 3.30 6.59 7.04
CA ALA A 12 3.74 5.68 5.98
C ALA A 12 4.55 6.45 4.94
N ARG A 13 4.14 7.67 4.63
CA ARG A 13 4.87 8.52 3.70
C ARG A 13 6.26 8.86 4.24
N GLU A 14 6.34 9.16 5.52
CA GLU A 14 7.63 9.44 6.14
C GLU A 14 8.53 8.20 6.13
N ALA A 15 7.98 7.05 6.44
CA ALA A 15 8.74 5.81 6.47
C ALA A 15 9.20 5.40 5.07
N ALA A 16 8.39 5.62 4.06
CA ALA A 16 8.75 5.28 2.69
C ALA A 16 9.66 6.31 2.04
N GLY A 17 9.62 7.55 2.53
CA GLY A 17 10.42 8.61 1.95
C GLY A 17 9.87 9.12 0.62
N THR A 18 8.64 8.79 0.29
CA THR A 18 8.01 9.20 -0.95
C THR A 18 6.50 9.22 -0.77
N LYS A 19 5.83 10.01 -1.58
CA LYS A 19 4.37 10.07 -1.57
C LYS A 19 3.73 8.83 -2.19
N GLY A 20 4.44 8.18 -3.09
CA GLY A 20 3.92 7.03 -3.78
C GLY A 20 4.90 6.54 -4.82
N GLU A 21 4.57 5.40 -5.40
CA GLU A 21 5.41 4.78 -6.42
C GLU A 21 4.58 3.74 -7.16
N GLU A 22 5.10 3.29 -8.27
CA GLU A 22 4.43 2.25 -9.05
C GLU A 22 5.16 0.93 -8.92
N PHE A 23 4.38 -0.14 -8.85
CA PHE A 23 4.91 -1.49 -8.89
C PHE A 23 4.32 -2.24 -10.06
N ASN A 24 5.13 -3.09 -10.66
CA ASN A 24 4.66 -4.04 -11.67
C ASN A 24 4.42 -5.36 -10.98
N LEU A 25 3.21 -5.86 -11.08
CA LEU A 25 2.82 -7.10 -10.42
C LEU A 25 2.24 -8.06 -11.43
N GLU A 26 2.26 -9.34 -11.09
CA GLU A 26 1.62 -10.33 -11.92
C GLU A 26 0.11 -10.14 -11.91
N ARG A 27 -0.54 -10.56 -12.99
CA ARG A 27 -1.99 -10.52 -13.06
C ARG A 27 -2.58 -11.32 -11.90
N GLN A 28 -3.71 -10.86 -11.40
CA GLN A 28 -4.41 -11.51 -10.30
C GLN A 28 -3.67 -11.45 -8.97
N SER A 29 -2.67 -10.57 -8.87
CA SER A 29 -2.05 -10.30 -7.58
C SER A 29 -3.05 -9.65 -6.65
N SER A 30 -2.91 -9.92 -5.36
CA SER A 30 -3.78 -9.33 -4.35
C SER A 30 -3.14 -8.08 -3.75
N VAL A 31 -3.94 -7.35 -2.99
CA VAL A 31 -3.46 -6.20 -2.21
C VAL A 31 -2.29 -6.63 -1.31
N LYS A 32 -2.37 -7.84 -0.74
CA LYS A 32 -1.30 -8.35 0.10
C LYS A 32 0.03 -8.40 -0.63
N THR A 33 0.01 -8.79 -1.90
CA THR A 33 1.23 -8.83 -2.71
C THR A 33 1.82 -7.43 -2.87
N ALA A 34 0.96 -6.44 -3.13
CA ALA A 34 1.42 -5.06 -3.25
C ALA A 34 2.01 -4.56 -1.93
N LEU A 35 1.38 -4.90 -0.80
CA LEU A 35 1.91 -4.53 0.51
C LEU A 35 3.27 -5.15 0.76
N SER A 36 3.44 -6.43 0.40
CA SER A 36 4.71 -7.10 0.56
C SER A 36 5.81 -6.40 -0.22
N LYS A 37 5.50 -5.97 -1.43
CA LYS A 37 6.46 -5.23 -2.26
C LYS A 37 6.84 -3.91 -1.59
N ALA A 38 5.86 -3.20 -1.03
CA ALA A 38 6.12 -1.94 -0.37
C ALA A 38 7.01 -2.14 0.87
N PHE A 39 6.74 -3.17 1.66
CA PHE A 39 7.54 -3.45 2.85
C PHE A 39 8.96 -3.89 2.49
N GLU A 40 9.13 -4.60 1.40
CA GLU A 40 10.46 -4.96 0.93
C GLU A 40 11.23 -3.73 0.46
N ALA A 41 10.56 -2.85 -0.27
CA ALA A 41 11.19 -1.63 -0.79
C ALA A 41 11.50 -0.65 0.35
N HIS A 42 10.67 -0.64 1.38
CA HIS A 42 10.79 0.32 2.48
C HIS A 42 10.64 -0.38 3.81
N PRO A 43 11.73 -0.99 4.31
CA PRO A 43 11.65 -1.74 5.58
C PRO A 43 11.16 -0.91 6.76
N LYS A 44 11.29 0.41 6.71
CA LYS A 44 10.80 1.27 7.79
C LYS A 44 9.30 1.27 7.91
N LEU A 45 8.59 0.73 6.91
CA LEU A 45 7.14 0.56 7.01
C LEU A 45 6.74 -0.59 7.93
N ARG A 46 7.64 -1.54 8.17
CA ARG A 46 7.29 -2.75 8.92
C ARG A 46 6.74 -2.49 10.32
N PRO A 47 7.26 -1.53 11.10
CA PRO A 47 6.66 -1.26 12.40
C PRO A 47 5.21 -0.81 12.34
N LEU A 48 4.75 -0.31 11.18
CA LEU A 48 3.38 0.15 11.01
C LEU A 48 2.46 -0.94 10.48
N GLU A 49 3.01 -2.08 10.13
CA GLU A 49 2.28 -3.13 9.41
C GLU A 49 0.93 -3.49 10.05
N LYS A 50 0.91 -3.64 11.36
CA LYS A 50 -0.32 -4.06 12.06
C LYS A 50 -1.33 -2.94 12.22
N SER A 51 -0.90 -1.70 12.05
CA SER A 51 -1.76 -0.54 12.25
C SER A 51 -2.28 0.06 10.96
N ILE A 52 -1.68 -0.31 9.83
CA ILE A 52 -2.04 0.28 8.54
C ILE A 52 -3.36 -0.29 8.05
N LYS A 53 -4.23 0.61 7.60
CA LYS A 53 -5.40 0.23 6.84
C LYS A 53 -5.10 0.46 5.38
N VAL A 54 -5.74 -0.31 4.52
CA VAL A 54 -5.49 -0.24 3.09
C VAL A 54 -6.75 0.18 2.37
N ALA A 55 -6.62 1.10 1.43
CA ALA A 55 -7.71 1.49 0.56
C ALA A 55 -7.34 1.13 -0.87
N LEU A 56 -8.30 0.59 -1.59
CA LEU A 56 -8.16 0.28 -3.00
C LEU A 56 -9.09 1.21 -3.77
N ASN A 57 -8.50 2.08 -4.59
CA ASN A 57 -9.25 3.07 -5.35
C ASN A 57 -10.19 3.88 -4.45
N GLU A 58 -9.65 4.33 -3.31
CA GLU A 58 -10.31 5.22 -2.36
C GLU A 58 -11.37 4.55 -1.49
N GLU A 59 -11.43 3.21 -1.50
CA GLU A 59 -12.33 2.48 -0.61
C GLU A 59 -11.53 1.53 0.28
N ILE A 60 -11.83 1.53 1.56
CA ILE A 60 -11.18 0.61 2.48
C ILE A 60 -11.44 -0.81 2.02
N THR A 61 -10.40 -1.62 1.99
CA THR A 61 -10.49 -2.97 1.46
C THR A 61 -9.72 -3.94 2.34
N GLN A 62 -9.84 -5.22 2.01
CA GLN A 62 -9.10 -6.27 2.68
C GLN A 62 -7.91 -6.69 1.81
N GLU A 63 -6.95 -7.38 2.44
CA GLU A 63 -5.71 -7.72 1.77
C GLU A 63 -5.87 -8.76 0.66
N ASP A 64 -6.96 -9.51 0.67
CA ASP A 64 -7.21 -10.53 -0.35
C ASP A 64 -7.88 -9.98 -1.62
N ALA A 65 -8.20 -8.70 -1.64
CA ALA A 65 -8.78 -8.09 -2.84
C ALA A 65 -7.82 -8.19 -4.01
N LEU A 66 -8.33 -8.55 -5.18
CA LEU A 66 -7.50 -8.69 -6.37
C LEU A 66 -7.28 -7.34 -7.06
N LEU A 67 -6.10 -7.18 -7.63
CA LEU A 67 -5.70 -5.93 -8.26
C LEU A 67 -5.82 -6.01 -9.76
N LYS A 68 -6.03 -4.86 -10.38
CA LYS A 68 -6.12 -4.68 -11.83
C LYS A 68 -5.18 -3.59 -12.29
N GLU A 69 -4.93 -3.54 -13.58
CA GLU A 69 -4.11 -2.50 -14.18
C GLU A 69 -4.62 -1.12 -13.77
N GLY A 70 -3.73 -0.30 -13.28
CA GLY A 70 -4.06 1.08 -12.93
C GLY A 70 -4.67 1.28 -11.56
N ASP A 71 -4.83 0.20 -10.79
CA ASP A 71 -5.37 0.34 -9.43
C ASP A 71 -4.46 1.17 -8.54
N ARG A 72 -5.06 1.85 -7.58
CA ARG A 72 -4.34 2.64 -6.58
C ARG A 72 -4.55 2.04 -5.22
N VAL A 73 -3.44 1.73 -4.57
CA VAL A 73 -3.44 1.14 -3.23
C VAL A 73 -2.86 2.17 -2.26
N ALA A 74 -3.66 2.60 -1.31
CA ALA A 74 -3.23 3.60 -0.34
C ALA A 74 -2.99 2.96 1.02
N LEU A 75 -1.88 3.33 1.66
CA LEU A 75 -1.56 2.91 3.01
C LEU A 75 -1.94 4.02 3.97
N LEU A 76 -2.87 3.73 4.86
CA LEU A 76 -3.47 4.70 5.77
C LEU A 76 -3.11 4.33 7.20
N PRO A 77 -2.08 4.96 7.77
CA PRO A 77 -1.76 4.72 9.18
C PRO A 77 -2.88 5.26 10.07
N PRO A 78 -2.95 4.79 11.31
CA PRO A 78 -3.97 5.31 12.21
C PRO A 78 -3.74 6.78 12.47
N VAL A 79 -4.83 7.52 12.62
CA VAL A 79 -4.76 8.92 13.02
C VAL A 79 -4.45 8.94 14.51
N VAL A 80 -3.28 9.46 14.83
CA VAL A 80 -2.87 9.56 16.23
C VAL A 80 -3.28 10.91 16.75
N GLY A 81 -4.02 10.92 17.82
CA GLY A 81 -4.31 12.13 18.40
C GLY A 81 -5.61 12.45 18.50
N GLY A 82 -5.91 12.59 18.94
CA GLY A 82 -6.98 12.90 19.13
C GLY A 82 -7.41 13.93 19.84
#